data_a13d89d5233c4d18b4076dad1c34458d
#
_entry.id   a13d89d5233c4d18b4076dad1c34458d
#
_cell.length_a   1.000
_cell.length_b   1.000
_cell.length_c   1.000
_cell.angle_alpha   90.00
_cell.angle_beta   90.00
_cell.angle_gamma   90.00
#
_symmetry.space_group_name_H-M   'P 1'
#
loop_
_entity.id
_entity.type
_entity.pdbx_description
1 polymer ?
#
loop_
_entity_poly.entity_id
_entity_poly.type
_entity_poly.pdbx_seq_one_letter_code
_entity_poly.pdbx_strand_id
1 'polypeptide(L)'
;MGINKVFQFFVPKEKKFFPLFEGVAENLEKGAVLLNKLLLLIGDEEAKPALVAQIKQCEDRGDDYTHSIFDELNKTFITPFDREDIQELTSSLDDVMDWINACAKKIELYKIKSLPINSIEISELLVEACRELRTSIGELSNLKHPQDIKKSCVRLNEIENQVDDLYYMSVSDLFENEKDPIALIKKDAILSTMETATDKAEDVSDVLKSIIVKVA
;
A
#
# COMPACT_ATOMS: atom_id res chain seq x y z
N MET A 1 -17.45 -17.22 34.37
CA MET A 1 -17.09 -15.81 34.05
C MET A 1 -15.65 -15.63 34.50
N GLY A 2 -14.70 -15.72 33.52
CA GLY A 2 -13.31 -15.92 33.86
C GLY A 2 -12.61 -14.62 34.33
N ILE A 3 -11.79 -14.79 35.33
CA ILE A 3 -10.91 -13.77 35.94
C ILE A 3 -10.10 -12.98 34.90
N ASN A 4 -9.81 -13.56 33.71
CA ASN A 4 -9.11 -12.92 32.60
C ASN A 4 -9.82 -11.68 32.02
N LYS A 5 -11.17 -11.63 31.99
CA LYS A 5 -11.88 -10.44 31.45
C LYS A 5 -11.80 -9.21 32.37
N VAL A 6 -11.59 -9.39 33.65
CA VAL A 6 -11.48 -8.28 34.62
C VAL A 6 -10.11 -7.65 34.55
N PHE A 7 -9.06 -8.43 34.32
CA PHE A 7 -7.68 -7.91 34.17
C PHE A 7 -7.44 -7.17 32.86
N GLN A 8 -8.11 -7.54 31.77
CA GLN A 8 -8.02 -6.80 30.49
C GLN A 8 -8.52 -5.35 30.57
N PHE A 9 -9.40 -5.04 31.53
CA PHE A 9 -9.96 -3.69 31.72
C PHE A 9 -8.99 -2.73 32.43
N PHE A 10 -7.98 -3.25 33.13
CA PHE A 10 -7.01 -2.47 33.90
C PHE A 10 -5.64 -2.31 33.23
N VAL A 11 -5.43 -2.94 32.07
CA VAL A 11 -4.18 -2.80 31.32
C VAL A 11 -4.29 -1.58 30.42
N PRO A 12 -3.43 -0.56 30.57
CA PRO A 12 -3.38 0.55 29.64
C PRO A 12 -3.03 0.01 28.25
N LYS A 13 -3.94 0.14 27.28
CA LYS A 13 -3.62 -0.16 25.89
C LYS A 13 -2.52 0.82 25.45
N GLU A 14 -1.37 0.30 25.08
CA GLU A 14 -0.28 1.14 24.57
C GLU A 14 -0.71 1.77 23.23
N LYS A 15 -0.99 3.08 23.26
CA LYS A 15 -1.56 3.82 22.14
C LYS A 15 -0.51 4.36 21.16
N LYS A 16 0.76 4.16 21.42
CA LYS A 16 1.85 4.75 20.62
C LYS A 16 1.96 4.16 19.20
N PHE A 17 1.47 2.93 18.99
CA PHE A 17 1.49 2.28 17.68
C PHE A 17 0.53 2.92 16.68
N PHE A 18 -0.66 3.38 17.13
CA PHE A 18 -1.68 3.90 16.23
C PHE A 18 -1.23 5.14 15.45
N PRO A 19 -0.63 6.18 16.06
CA PRO A 19 -0.10 7.31 15.31
C PRO A 19 1.01 6.96 14.33
N LEU A 20 1.79 5.91 14.61
CA LEU A 20 2.82 5.42 13.69
C LEU A 20 2.17 4.76 12.46
N PHE A 21 1.20 3.88 12.67
CA PHE A 21 0.45 3.26 11.58
C PHE A 21 -0.35 4.28 10.76
N GLU A 22 -0.99 5.26 11.40
CA GLU A 22 -1.66 6.36 10.71
C GLU A 22 -0.67 7.15 9.84
N GLY A 23 0.55 7.41 10.35
CA GLY A 23 1.62 8.06 9.59
C GLY A 23 2.09 7.23 8.39
N VAL A 24 2.21 5.90 8.52
CA VAL A 24 2.49 4.99 7.40
C VAL A 24 1.39 5.11 6.34
N ALA A 25 0.12 4.96 6.73
CA ALA A 25 -1.00 4.96 5.80
C ALA A 25 -1.18 6.30 5.06
N GLU A 26 -0.96 7.43 5.74
CA GLU A 26 -0.93 8.75 5.10
C GLU A 26 0.22 8.89 4.09
N ASN A 27 1.37 8.32 4.42
CA ASN A 27 2.54 8.34 3.55
C ASN A 27 2.34 7.45 2.31
N LEU A 28 1.67 6.31 2.44
CA LEU A 28 1.27 5.43 1.33
C LEU A 28 0.34 6.15 0.34
N GLU A 29 -0.75 6.76 0.84
CA GLU A 29 -1.65 7.54 -0.03
C GLU A 29 -0.90 8.64 -0.77
N LYS A 30 0.00 9.36 -0.09
CA LYS A 30 0.84 10.38 -0.72
C LYS A 30 1.73 9.80 -1.81
N GLY A 31 2.37 8.65 -1.57
CA GLY A 31 3.21 7.95 -2.54
C GLY A 31 2.43 7.55 -3.79
N ALA A 32 1.24 6.96 -3.62
CA ALA A 32 0.35 6.56 -4.71
C ALA A 32 -0.13 7.76 -5.54
N VAL A 33 -0.53 8.87 -4.89
CA VAL A 33 -0.91 10.12 -5.57
C VAL A 33 0.25 10.70 -6.39
N LEU A 34 1.48 10.63 -5.88
CA LEU A 34 2.66 11.09 -6.61
C LEU A 34 2.96 10.18 -7.80
N LEU A 35 2.79 8.87 -7.67
CA LEU A 35 2.94 7.92 -8.78
C LEU A 35 1.89 8.18 -9.87
N ASN A 36 0.62 8.34 -9.52
CA ASN A 36 -0.42 8.70 -10.48
C ASN A 36 -0.08 10.01 -11.22
N LYS A 37 0.38 11.02 -10.49
CA LYS A 37 0.83 12.28 -11.09
C LYS A 37 2.03 12.09 -12.03
N LEU A 38 2.98 11.22 -11.68
CA LEU A 38 4.13 10.88 -12.54
C LEU A 38 3.66 10.26 -13.85
N LEU A 39 2.68 9.36 -13.81
CA LEU A 39 2.11 8.73 -15.00
C LEU A 39 1.33 9.73 -15.87
N LEU A 40 0.53 10.61 -15.27
CA LEU A 40 -0.19 11.67 -15.98
C LEU A 40 0.77 12.64 -16.70
N LEU A 41 1.95 12.85 -16.14
CA LEU A 41 2.98 13.73 -16.71
C LEU A 41 4.10 12.96 -17.42
N ILE A 42 3.83 11.75 -17.92
CA ILE A 42 4.84 10.87 -18.50
C ILE A 42 5.61 11.49 -19.68
N GLY A 43 5.02 12.44 -20.40
CA GLY A 43 5.66 13.20 -21.49
C GLY A 43 6.50 14.39 -21.03
N ASP A 44 6.41 14.79 -19.77
CA ASP A 44 7.12 15.96 -19.22
C ASP A 44 8.47 15.54 -18.62
N GLU A 45 9.52 15.67 -19.41
CA GLU A 45 10.89 15.28 -19.01
C GLU A 45 11.46 16.19 -17.89
N GLU A 46 10.92 17.40 -17.68
CA GLU A 46 11.38 18.30 -16.61
C GLU A 46 10.72 17.96 -15.27
N ALA A 47 9.47 17.53 -15.27
CA ALA A 47 8.72 17.20 -14.06
C ALA A 47 9.10 15.83 -13.46
N LYS A 48 9.44 14.83 -14.29
CA LYS A 48 9.70 13.45 -13.88
C LYS A 48 10.73 13.31 -12.74
N PRO A 49 11.97 13.87 -12.83
CA PRO A 49 12.97 13.65 -11.79
C PRO A 49 12.53 14.15 -10.42
N ALA A 50 11.80 15.27 -10.39
CA ALA A 50 11.29 15.82 -9.14
C ALA A 50 10.20 14.92 -8.52
N LEU A 51 9.33 14.33 -9.33
CA LEU A 51 8.29 13.40 -8.86
C LEU A 51 8.89 12.09 -8.37
N VAL A 52 9.84 11.52 -9.11
CA VAL A 52 10.56 10.30 -8.68
C VAL A 52 11.29 10.55 -7.35
N ALA A 53 11.96 11.69 -7.20
CA ALA A 53 12.62 12.04 -5.95
C ALA A 53 11.62 12.20 -4.78
N GLN A 54 10.42 12.75 -5.02
CA GLN A 54 9.38 12.86 -3.98
C GLN A 54 8.82 11.47 -3.59
N ILE A 55 8.66 10.54 -4.54
CA ILE A 55 8.23 9.17 -4.25
C ILE A 55 9.31 8.46 -3.42
N LYS A 56 10.60 8.62 -3.77
CA LYS A 56 11.70 8.09 -2.95
C LYS A 56 11.70 8.66 -1.54
N GLN A 57 11.39 9.94 -1.35
CA GLN A 57 11.23 10.52 -0.01
C GLN A 57 10.05 9.91 0.77
N CYS A 58 9.00 9.46 0.08
CA CYS A 58 7.93 8.72 0.74
C CYS A 58 8.40 7.33 1.19
N GLU A 59 9.20 6.64 0.38
CA GLU A 59 9.75 5.34 0.78
C GLU A 59 10.75 5.49 1.93
N ASP A 60 11.70 6.44 1.87
CA ASP A 60 12.62 6.72 2.99
C ASP A 60 11.85 7.02 4.31
N ARG A 61 10.72 7.73 4.21
CA ARG A 61 9.85 8.00 5.36
C ARG A 61 9.09 6.76 5.82
N GLY A 62 8.69 5.87 4.90
CA GLY A 62 8.10 4.56 5.20
C GLY A 62 9.05 3.72 6.04
N ASP A 63 10.31 3.62 5.61
CA ASP A 63 11.39 2.94 6.34
C ASP A 63 11.55 3.48 7.76
N ASP A 64 11.55 4.82 7.93
CA ASP A 64 11.65 5.46 9.25
C ASP A 64 10.47 5.10 10.17
N TYR A 65 9.25 5.02 9.64
CA TYR A 65 8.07 4.56 10.39
C TYR A 65 8.19 3.07 10.75
N THR A 66 8.58 2.23 9.80
CA THR A 66 8.78 0.79 9.97
C THR A 66 9.81 0.52 11.08
N HIS A 67 10.96 1.19 11.06
CA HIS A 67 11.95 1.12 12.13
C HIS A 67 11.39 1.59 13.48
N SER A 68 10.61 2.69 13.49
CA SER A 68 10.00 3.22 14.71
C SER A 68 8.99 2.27 15.33
N ILE A 69 8.20 1.57 14.50
CA ILE A 69 7.24 0.56 14.97
C ILE A 69 7.98 -0.65 15.56
N PHE A 70 9.00 -1.18 14.91
CA PHE A 70 9.81 -2.29 15.43
C PHE A 70 10.55 -1.90 16.71
N ASP A 71 11.08 -0.69 16.78
CA ASP A 71 11.73 -0.16 17.98
C ASP A 71 10.76 -0.04 19.16
N GLU A 72 9.55 0.45 18.91
CA GLU A 72 8.50 0.53 19.95
C GLU A 72 8.04 -0.87 20.36
N LEU A 73 7.91 -1.80 19.41
CA LEU A 73 7.57 -3.18 19.67
C LEU A 73 8.61 -3.86 20.59
N ASN A 74 9.91 -3.62 20.38
CA ASN A 74 10.97 -4.16 21.20
C ASN A 74 10.98 -3.61 22.64
N LYS A 75 10.51 -2.38 22.84
CA LYS A 75 10.47 -1.70 24.15
C LYS A 75 9.17 -1.95 24.91
N THR A 76 8.11 -2.38 24.23
CA THR A 76 6.76 -2.49 24.80
C THR A 76 6.45 -3.94 25.14
N PHE A 77 6.10 -4.20 26.40
CA PHE A 77 5.71 -5.53 26.86
C PHE A 77 4.23 -5.85 26.57
N ILE A 78 3.35 -4.85 26.68
CA ILE A 78 1.91 -5.00 26.44
C ILE A 78 1.53 -4.22 25.19
N THR A 79 1.14 -4.93 24.14
CA THR A 79 0.78 -4.36 22.83
C THR A 79 -0.75 -4.25 22.67
N PRO A 80 -1.27 -3.35 21.81
CA PRO A 80 -2.71 -3.17 21.60
C PRO A 80 -3.39 -4.41 20.98
N PHE A 81 -2.67 -5.17 20.16
CA PHE A 81 -3.07 -6.46 19.59
C PHE A 81 -1.82 -7.34 19.45
N ASP A 82 -1.93 -8.52 18.87
CA ASP A 82 -0.84 -9.51 18.82
C ASP A 82 0.45 -8.91 18.23
N ARG A 83 1.58 -9.23 18.83
CA ARG A 83 2.90 -8.74 18.37
C ARG A 83 3.23 -9.21 16.95
N GLU A 84 2.85 -10.45 16.62
CA GLU A 84 3.03 -11.02 15.29
C GLU A 84 2.19 -10.25 14.26
N ASP A 85 0.94 -9.89 14.59
CA ASP A 85 0.09 -9.08 13.72
C ASP A 85 0.63 -7.66 13.54
N ILE A 86 1.26 -7.06 14.57
CA ILE A 86 1.94 -5.76 14.44
C ILE A 86 3.11 -5.85 13.46
N GLN A 87 3.91 -6.91 13.55
CA GLN A 87 5.04 -7.13 12.63
C GLN A 87 4.56 -7.35 11.20
N GLU A 88 3.57 -8.21 11.01
CA GLU A 88 3.01 -8.53 9.70
C GLU A 88 2.36 -7.30 9.05
N LEU A 89 1.54 -6.55 9.80
CA LEU A 89 0.93 -5.31 9.32
C LEU A 89 1.99 -4.28 8.91
N THR A 90 3.05 -4.14 9.71
CA THR A 90 4.14 -3.20 9.41
C THR A 90 4.83 -3.58 8.11
N SER A 91 5.20 -4.85 7.95
CA SER A 91 5.90 -5.34 6.76
C SER A 91 5.03 -5.28 5.50
N SER A 92 3.73 -5.63 5.60
CA SER A 92 2.82 -5.57 4.46
C SER A 92 2.57 -4.13 3.99
N LEU A 93 2.49 -3.16 4.92
CA LEU A 93 2.37 -1.74 4.56
C LEU A 93 3.65 -1.22 3.89
N ASP A 94 4.82 -1.63 4.36
CA ASP A 94 6.12 -1.29 3.79
C ASP A 94 6.25 -1.81 2.36
N ASP A 95 5.87 -3.07 2.11
CA ASP A 95 5.84 -3.69 0.79
C ASP A 95 5.06 -2.85 -0.24
N VAL A 96 3.91 -2.27 0.14
CA VAL A 96 3.12 -1.41 -0.76
C VAL A 96 3.94 -0.19 -1.21
N MET A 97 4.63 0.49 -0.27
CA MET A 97 5.43 1.67 -0.59
C MET A 97 6.63 1.31 -1.47
N ASP A 98 7.24 0.18 -1.19
CA ASP A 98 8.38 -0.35 -1.96
C ASP A 98 8.00 -0.57 -3.42
N TRP A 99 6.84 -1.17 -3.70
CA TRP A 99 6.38 -1.40 -5.06
C TRP A 99 5.97 -0.11 -5.77
N ILE A 100 5.39 0.88 -5.06
CA ILE A 100 5.14 2.23 -5.59
C ILE A 100 6.47 2.89 -6.02
N ASN A 101 7.48 2.85 -5.15
CA ASN A 101 8.81 3.40 -5.43
C ASN A 101 9.53 2.62 -6.56
N ALA A 102 9.41 1.29 -6.59
CA ALA A 102 9.97 0.46 -7.66
C ALA A 102 9.39 0.82 -9.03
N CYS A 103 8.08 1.12 -9.12
CA CYS A 103 7.46 1.59 -10.35
C CYS A 103 8.06 2.92 -10.81
N ALA A 104 8.17 3.91 -9.92
CA ALA A 104 8.76 5.21 -10.23
C ALA A 104 10.22 5.09 -10.68
N LYS A 105 11.03 4.28 -9.99
CA LYS A 105 12.42 3.97 -10.37
C LYS A 105 12.52 3.32 -11.76
N LYS A 106 11.62 2.38 -12.09
CA LYS A 106 11.60 1.74 -13.44
C LYS A 106 11.23 2.74 -14.52
N ILE A 107 10.26 3.64 -14.28
CA ILE A 107 9.88 4.71 -15.22
C ILE A 107 11.09 5.57 -15.57
N GLU A 108 11.86 5.99 -14.57
CA GLU A 108 13.07 6.80 -14.77
C GLU A 108 14.19 5.99 -15.45
N LEU A 109 14.53 4.80 -14.92
CA LEU A 109 15.60 3.95 -15.42
C LEU A 109 15.39 3.54 -16.87
N TYR A 110 14.17 3.19 -17.24
CA TYR A 110 13.84 2.73 -18.60
C TYR A 110 13.56 3.89 -19.54
N LYS A 111 13.52 5.13 -19.03
CA LYS A 111 13.23 6.34 -19.81
C LYS A 111 11.90 6.21 -20.55
N ILE A 112 10.87 5.80 -19.80
CA ILE A 112 9.52 5.61 -20.36
C ILE A 112 8.98 6.95 -20.85
N LYS A 113 8.48 6.94 -22.10
CA LYS A 113 7.90 8.13 -22.77
C LYS A 113 6.42 7.98 -23.11
N SER A 114 5.94 6.75 -23.15
CA SER A 114 4.53 6.41 -23.40
C SER A 114 4.13 5.23 -22.55
N LEU A 115 2.90 5.26 -22.04
CA LEU A 115 2.35 4.23 -21.20
C LEU A 115 1.54 3.21 -22.03
N PRO A 116 1.44 1.95 -21.59
CA PRO A 116 0.39 1.03 -22.05
C PRO A 116 -1.01 1.60 -21.80
N ILE A 117 -2.01 1.03 -22.47
CA ILE A 117 -3.42 1.34 -22.15
C ILE A 117 -3.70 1.04 -20.68
N ASN A 118 -4.73 1.64 -20.14
CA ASN A 118 -5.22 1.46 -18.76
C ASN A 118 -4.21 1.81 -17.63
N SER A 119 -2.94 2.16 -17.93
CA SER A 119 -1.95 2.48 -16.91
C SER A 119 -2.39 3.59 -15.95
N ILE A 120 -3.09 4.60 -16.45
CA ILE A 120 -3.62 5.69 -15.62
C ILE A 120 -4.73 5.16 -14.70
N GLU A 121 -5.68 4.40 -15.24
CA GLU A 121 -6.78 3.82 -14.49
C GLU A 121 -6.28 2.88 -13.38
N ILE A 122 -5.29 2.02 -13.67
CA ILE A 122 -4.62 1.18 -12.65
C ILE A 122 -4.01 2.05 -11.54
N SER A 123 -3.34 3.14 -11.88
CA SER A 123 -2.76 4.02 -10.87
C SER A 123 -3.80 4.79 -10.05
N GLU A 124 -4.95 5.12 -10.62
CA GLU A 124 -6.08 5.73 -9.91
C GLU A 124 -6.70 4.73 -8.92
N LEU A 125 -6.84 3.47 -9.31
CA LEU A 125 -7.29 2.38 -8.44
C LEU A 125 -6.29 2.12 -7.30
N LEU A 126 -4.97 2.19 -7.54
CA LEU A 126 -3.96 2.09 -6.50
C LEU A 126 -4.06 3.26 -5.49
N VAL A 127 -4.36 4.49 -5.95
CA VAL A 127 -4.64 5.61 -5.05
C VAL A 127 -5.87 5.34 -4.21
N GLU A 128 -6.93 4.77 -4.79
CA GLU A 128 -8.14 4.39 -4.05
C GLU A 128 -7.83 3.30 -3.01
N ALA A 129 -7.06 2.27 -3.37
CA ALA A 129 -6.62 1.22 -2.44
C ALA A 129 -5.87 1.82 -1.24
N CYS A 130 -4.93 2.73 -1.47
CA CYS A 130 -4.21 3.39 -0.38
C CYS A 130 -5.12 4.26 0.52
N ARG A 131 -6.19 4.85 -0.02
CA ARG A 131 -7.22 5.56 0.77
C ARG A 131 -8.04 4.61 1.64
N GLU A 132 -8.41 3.45 1.11
CA GLU A 132 -9.09 2.41 1.89
C GLU A 132 -8.19 1.87 3.02
N LEU A 133 -6.90 1.67 2.75
CA LEU A 133 -5.93 1.32 3.79
C LEU A 133 -5.85 2.40 4.87
N ARG A 134 -5.76 3.68 4.50
CA ARG A 134 -5.75 4.78 5.46
C ARG A 134 -7.00 4.81 6.32
N THR A 135 -8.17 4.59 5.73
CA THR A 135 -9.44 4.52 6.45
C THR A 135 -9.44 3.37 7.45
N SER A 136 -9.04 2.17 7.03
CA SER A 136 -8.98 0.98 7.88
C SER A 136 -7.99 1.12 9.04
N ILE A 137 -6.83 1.67 8.77
CA ILE A 137 -5.78 1.91 9.78
C ILE A 137 -6.26 2.92 10.84
N GLY A 138 -6.95 3.99 10.43
CA GLY A 138 -7.53 4.96 11.35
C GLY A 138 -8.54 4.34 12.31
N GLU A 139 -9.30 3.34 11.86
CA GLU A 139 -10.29 2.62 12.68
C GLU A 139 -9.67 1.57 13.63
N LEU A 140 -8.40 1.17 13.43
CA LEU A 140 -7.71 0.23 14.34
C LEU A 140 -7.60 0.73 15.77
N SER A 141 -7.53 2.04 15.98
CA SER A 141 -7.50 2.64 17.32
C SER A 141 -8.84 2.47 18.05
N ASN A 142 -9.92 2.25 17.31
CA ASN A 142 -11.29 2.13 17.80
C ASN A 142 -12.00 0.87 17.27
N LEU A 143 -11.47 -0.31 17.62
CA LEU A 143 -12.00 -1.62 17.21
C LEU A 143 -13.44 -1.91 17.66
N LYS A 144 -14.17 -0.89 18.16
CA LYS A 144 -15.60 -1.00 18.51
C LYS A 144 -16.50 -1.14 17.26
N HIS A 145 -16.01 -0.75 16.10
CA HIS A 145 -16.76 -0.78 14.85
C HIS A 145 -16.00 -1.56 13.73
N PRO A 146 -15.77 -2.90 13.94
CA PRO A 146 -15.01 -3.71 12.96
C PRO A 146 -15.68 -3.80 11.59
N GLN A 147 -16.94 -3.36 11.49
CA GLN A 147 -17.68 -3.37 10.24
C GLN A 147 -17.12 -2.41 9.19
N ASP A 148 -16.54 -1.28 9.61
CA ASP A 148 -15.99 -0.30 8.67
C ASP A 148 -14.65 -0.79 8.09
N ILE A 149 -13.80 -1.41 8.93
CA ILE A 149 -12.60 -2.10 8.43
C ILE A 149 -12.99 -3.24 7.46
N LYS A 150 -14.03 -4.03 7.78
CA LYS A 150 -14.50 -5.10 6.88
C LYS A 150 -14.96 -4.57 5.53
N LYS A 151 -15.64 -3.42 5.49
CA LYS A 151 -16.06 -2.78 4.22
C LYS A 151 -14.86 -2.37 3.38
N SER A 152 -13.87 -1.73 3.99
CA SER A 152 -12.64 -1.37 3.30
C SER A 152 -11.89 -2.60 2.78
N CYS A 153 -11.83 -3.71 3.56
CA CYS A 153 -11.24 -4.97 3.09
C CYS A 153 -11.98 -5.56 1.88
N VAL A 154 -13.32 -5.47 1.85
CA VAL A 154 -14.09 -5.89 0.66
C VAL A 154 -13.77 -4.99 -0.53
N ARG A 155 -13.69 -3.67 -0.31
CA ARG A 155 -13.36 -2.73 -1.38
C ARG A 155 -11.95 -2.93 -1.93
N LEU A 156 -10.97 -3.23 -1.07
CA LEU A 156 -9.60 -3.55 -1.50
C LEU A 156 -9.56 -4.78 -2.42
N ASN A 157 -10.27 -5.84 -2.08
CA ASN A 157 -10.38 -7.02 -2.94
C ASN A 157 -11.10 -6.72 -4.28
N GLU A 158 -12.14 -5.87 -4.27
CA GLU A 158 -12.77 -5.42 -5.51
C GLU A 158 -11.82 -4.60 -6.40
N ILE A 159 -10.97 -3.77 -5.80
CA ILE A 159 -9.97 -2.97 -6.51
C ILE A 159 -8.91 -3.87 -7.14
N GLU A 160 -8.38 -4.83 -6.38
CA GLU A 160 -7.42 -5.82 -6.86
C GLU A 160 -7.97 -6.56 -8.09
N ASN A 161 -9.17 -7.13 -8.01
CA ASN A 161 -9.81 -7.81 -9.15
C ASN A 161 -10.00 -6.89 -10.38
N GLN A 162 -10.31 -5.59 -10.17
CA GLN A 162 -10.40 -4.62 -11.28
C GLN A 162 -9.03 -4.35 -11.91
N VAL A 163 -7.98 -4.22 -11.08
CA VAL A 163 -6.61 -3.99 -11.57
C VAL A 163 -6.11 -5.20 -12.35
N ASP A 164 -6.40 -6.41 -11.88
CA ASP A 164 -6.09 -7.66 -12.56
C ASP A 164 -6.69 -7.71 -13.97
N ASP A 165 -7.99 -7.42 -14.10
CA ASP A 165 -8.67 -7.38 -15.38
C ASP A 165 -8.03 -6.36 -16.33
N LEU A 166 -7.74 -5.14 -15.84
CA LEU A 166 -7.09 -4.09 -16.61
C LEU A 166 -5.66 -4.46 -17.00
N TYR A 167 -4.92 -5.12 -16.11
CA TYR A 167 -3.57 -5.62 -16.35
C TYR A 167 -3.56 -6.64 -17.50
N TYR A 168 -4.39 -7.70 -17.43
CA TYR A 168 -4.46 -8.71 -18.50
C TYR A 168 -4.89 -8.12 -19.83
N MET A 169 -5.84 -7.17 -19.85
CA MET A 169 -6.22 -6.46 -21.07
C MET A 169 -5.05 -5.66 -21.64
N SER A 170 -4.31 -4.98 -20.78
CA SER A 170 -3.16 -4.14 -21.18
C SER A 170 -1.99 -4.96 -21.70
N VAL A 171 -1.70 -6.11 -21.06
CA VAL A 171 -0.68 -7.06 -21.53
C VAL A 171 -1.07 -7.63 -22.89
N SER A 172 -2.34 -8.02 -23.08
CA SER A 172 -2.83 -8.54 -24.38
C SER A 172 -2.64 -7.51 -25.49
N ASP A 173 -3.07 -6.26 -25.27
CA ASP A 173 -2.89 -5.16 -26.24
C ASP A 173 -1.40 -4.89 -26.52
N LEU A 174 -0.58 -4.91 -25.48
CA LEU A 174 0.86 -4.68 -25.60
C LEU A 174 1.53 -5.74 -26.49
N PHE A 175 1.22 -7.02 -26.31
CA PHE A 175 1.79 -8.11 -27.13
C PHE A 175 1.26 -8.10 -28.57
N GLU A 176 0.05 -7.62 -28.82
CA GLU A 176 -0.52 -7.49 -30.14
C GLU A 176 0.07 -6.32 -30.93
N ASN A 177 0.22 -5.16 -30.27
CA ASN A 177 0.43 -3.88 -30.94
C ASN A 177 1.87 -3.35 -30.85
N GLU A 178 2.64 -3.67 -29.79
CA GLU A 178 4.03 -3.21 -29.67
C GLU A 178 4.96 -4.04 -30.58
N LYS A 179 5.74 -3.35 -31.43
CA LYS A 179 6.65 -4.01 -32.38
C LYS A 179 8.10 -4.00 -31.92
N ASP A 180 8.46 -3.11 -31.00
CA ASP A 180 9.80 -3.09 -30.39
C ASP A 180 9.83 -4.01 -29.15
N PRO A 181 10.58 -5.12 -29.20
CA PRO A 181 10.63 -6.05 -28.06
C PRO A 181 11.23 -5.43 -26.80
N ILE A 182 12.09 -4.42 -26.93
CA ILE A 182 12.66 -3.71 -25.79
C ILE A 182 11.60 -2.80 -25.16
N ALA A 183 10.81 -2.10 -25.98
CA ALA A 183 9.69 -1.29 -25.50
C ALA A 183 8.63 -2.16 -24.83
N LEU A 184 8.32 -3.32 -25.42
CA LEU A 184 7.40 -4.31 -24.86
C LEU A 184 7.83 -4.72 -23.44
N ILE A 185 9.07 -5.20 -23.27
CA ILE A 185 9.61 -5.63 -21.96
C ILE A 185 9.56 -4.49 -20.93
N LYS A 186 9.91 -3.27 -21.31
CA LYS A 186 9.90 -2.11 -20.42
C LYS A 186 8.48 -1.76 -19.95
N LYS A 187 7.54 -1.75 -20.90
CA LYS A 187 6.14 -1.40 -20.63
C LYS A 187 5.43 -2.48 -19.77
N ASP A 188 5.67 -3.75 -20.10
CA ASP A 188 5.17 -4.88 -19.31
C ASP A 188 5.70 -4.83 -17.88
N ALA A 189 6.99 -4.53 -17.68
CA ALA A 189 7.57 -4.37 -16.36
C ALA A 189 6.94 -3.22 -15.53
N ILE A 190 6.42 -2.17 -16.17
CA ILE A 190 5.69 -1.09 -15.48
C ILE A 190 4.30 -1.58 -15.06
N LEU A 191 3.56 -2.21 -15.97
CA LEU A 191 2.24 -2.77 -15.69
C LEU A 191 2.28 -3.77 -14.53
N SER A 192 3.16 -4.76 -14.62
CA SER A 192 3.34 -5.77 -13.57
C SER A 192 3.72 -5.16 -12.22
N THR A 193 4.53 -4.08 -12.21
CA THR A 193 4.90 -3.43 -10.94
C THR A 193 3.72 -2.71 -10.29
N MET A 194 2.82 -2.12 -11.08
CA MET A 194 1.62 -1.45 -10.56
C MET A 194 0.58 -2.46 -10.06
N GLU A 195 0.38 -3.54 -10.80
CA GLU A 195 -0.48 -4.66 -10.39
C GLU A 195 0.03 -5.22 -9.06
N THR A 196 1.31 -5.58 -8.96
CA THR A 196 1.91 -6.09 -7.71
C THR A 196 1.77 -5.08 -6.56
N ALA A 197 1.86 -3.76 -6.80
CA ALA A 197 1.62 -2.78 -5.75
C ALA A 197 0.17 -2.82 -5.22
N THR A 198 -0.79 -3.14 -6.09
CA THR A 198 -2.20 -3.27 -5.71
C THR A 198 -2.46 -4.58 -4.98
N ASP A 199 -1.85 -5.69 -5.42
CA ASP A 199 -1.86 -6.98 -4.72
C ASP A 199 -1.35 -6.81 -3.28
N LYS A 200 -0.23 -6.10 -3.11
CA LYS A 200 0.32 -5.82 -1.78
C LYS A 200 -0.64 -4.99 -0.92
N ALA A 201 -1.41 -4.09 -1.50
CA ALA A 201 -2.45 -3.39 -0.77
C ALA A 201 -3.62 -4.33 -0.35
N GLU A 202 -3.92 -5.34 -1.15
CA GLU A 202 -4.90 -6.39 -0.78
C GLU A 202 -4.33 -7.31 0.33
N ASP A 203 -3.07 -7.71 0.27
CA ASP A 203 -2.38 -8.48 1.32
C ASP A 203 -2.53 -7.81 2.70
N VAL A 204 -2.43 -6.47 2.78
CA VAL A 204 -2.69 -5.73 4.03
C VAL A 204 -4.11 -5.98 4.54
N SER A 205 -5.10 -6.12 3.65
CA SER A 205 -6.49 -6.39 4.04
C SER A 205 -6.62 -7.73 4.76
N ASP A 206 -5.85 -8.74 4.38
CA ASP A 206 -5.88 -10.06 5.01
C ASP A 206 -5.29 -10.01 6.43
N VAL A 207 -4.23 -9.24 6.63
CA VAL A 207 -3.69 -8.97 7.97
C VAL A 207 -4.74 -8.24 8.84
N LEU A 208 -5.41 -7.22 8.29
CA LEU A 208 -6.48 -6.50 8.99
C LEU A 208 -7.66 -7.42 9.37
N LYS A 209 -8.07 -8.33 8.47
CA LYS A 209 -9.09 -9.36 8.74
C LYS A 209 -8.65 -10.26 9.89
N SER A 210 -7.37 -10.69 9.93
CA SER A 210 -6.81 -11.50 11.01
C SER A 210 -6.89 -10.76 12.37
N ILE A 211 -6.46 -9.51 12.41
CA ILE A 211 -6.51 -8.66 13.62
C ILE A 211 -7.94 -8.55 14.15
N ILE A 212 -8.91 -8.26 13.29
CA ILE A 212 -10.31 -8.11 13.68
C ILE A 212 -10.86 -9.39 14.30
N VAL A 213 -10.57 -10.56 13.70
CA VAL A 213 -11.05 -11.86 14.19
C VAL A 213 -10.50 -12.19 15.57
N LYS A 214 -9.24 -11.82 15.87
CA LYS A 214 -8.59 -12.09 17.16
C LYS A 214 -9.07 -11.14 18.27
N VAL A 215 -9.53 -9.94 17.93
CA VAL A 215 -9.93 -8.91 18.90
C VAL A 215 -11.44 -8.90 19.17
N ALA A 216 -12.26 -9.48 18.26
CA ALA A 216 -13.71 -9.62 18.41
C ALA A 216 -14.08 -10.70 19.40
#